data_6bfda24984b95f12f501167347d72343
#
_entry.id   6bfda24984b95f12f501167347d72343
#
_cell.length_a   1.000
_cell.length_b   1.000
_cell.length_c   1.000
_cell.angle_alpha   90.00
_cell.angle_beta   90.00
_cell.angle_gamma   90.00
#
_symmetry.space_group_name_H-M   'P 1'
#
loop_
_entity.id
_entity.type
_entity.pdbx_description
1 polymer ?
#
loop_
_entity_poly.entity_id
_entity_poly.type
_entity_poly.pdbx_seq_one_letter_code
_entity_poly.pdbx_strand_id
1 'polypeptide(L)'
;PIFGVLADKYGGHKSIILAFLFYILGVYFLYAGPNTGIYFQISLGVLIGIGCGGTAISIPMSIVGKHFPLSNRTIAMSIVTAVGSFGYFLSPLFTNYSLQSNGWVNTLFYFMVFLSIGLIFAYFVRSPQLDKTNDAHNDQGSLDALKEAFRNKSYVLLVSGFFVCGFHITLVGTHVPKYVADR
;
A
#
# COMPACT_ATOMS: atom_id res chain seq x y z
N PRO A 1 -9.98 0.55 4.14
CA PRO A 1 -10.64 0.51 5.47
C PRO A 1 -10.23 -0.72 6.26
N ILE A 2 -10.25 -1.95 5.68
CA ILE A 2 -10.00 -3.22 6.39
C ILE A 2 -8.64 -3.24 7.08
N PHE A 3 -7.56 -2.89 6.40
CA PHE A 3 -6.22 -2.85 6.98
C PHE A 3 -6.02 -1.72 8.00
N GLY A 4 -6.78 -0.61 7.89
CA GLY A 4 -6.79 0.43 8.92
C GLY A 4 -7.34 -0.10 10.23
N VAL A 5 -8.51 -0.74 10.20
CA VAL A 5 -9.12 -1.38 11.38
C VAL A 5 -8.22 -2.49 11.94
N LEU A 6 -7.59 -3.27 11.05
CA LEU A 6 -6.66 -4.32 11.46
C LEU A 6 -5.41 -3.73 12.14
N ALA A 7 -4.89 -2.61 11.60
CA ALA A 7 -3.75 -1.90 12.17
C ALA A 7 -4.06 -1.30 13.55
N ASP A 8 -5.29 -0.80 13.74
CA ASP A 8 -5.72 -0.27 15.03
C ASP A 8 -5.96 -1.38 16.06
N LYS A 9 -6.48 -2.55 15.64
CA LYS A 9 -6.79 -3.67 16.54
C LYS A 9 -5.56 -4.53 16.90
N TYR A 10 -4.70 -4.81 15.92
CA TYR A 10 -3.57 -5.74 16.07
C TYR A 10 -2.19 -5.07 16.02
N GLY A 11 -2.16 -3.76 15.76
CA GLY A 11 -0.95 -2.96 15.57
C GLY A 11 -0.51 -2.87 14.10
N GLY A 12 -0.01 -1.70 13.70
CA GLY A 12 0.39 -1.42 12.33
C GLY A 12 1.45 -2.38 11.78
N HIS A 13 2.38 -2.83 12.64
CA HIS A 13 3.42 -3.81 12.30
C HIS A 13 2.84 -5.14 11.77
N LYS A 14 1.89 -5.74 12.48
CA LYS A 14 1.28 -7.02 12.06
C LYS A 14 0.46 -6.88 10.79
N SER A 15 -0.22 -5.75 10.62
CA SER A 15 -0.98 -5.43 9.41
C SER A 15 -0.10 -5.32 8.19
N ILE A 16 1.07 -4.68 8.29
CA ILE A 16 2.04 -4.56 7.19
C ILE A 16 2.60 -5.94 6.83
N ILE A 17 3.00 -6.74 7.80
CA ILE A 17 3.51 -8.10 7.54
C ILE A 17 2.47 -8.94 6.80
N LEU A 18 1.22 -8.91 7.25
CA LEU A 18 0.13 -9.64 6.60
C LEU A 18 -0.09 -9.15 5.16
N ALA A 19 -0.02 -7.84 4.93
CA ALA A 19 -0.14 -7.26 3.59
C ALA A 19 0.99 -7.69 2.65
N PHE A 20 2.25 -7.69 3.13
CA PHE A 20 3.39 -8.22 2.36
C PHE A 20 3.24 -9.70 2.03
N LEU A 21 2.71 -10.51 2.96
CA LEU A 21 2.46 -11.93 2.70
C LEU A 21 1.43 -12.12 1.59
N PHE A 22 0.31 -11.40 1.61
CA PHE A 22 -0.67 -11.44 0.52
C PHE A 22 -0.08 -10.96 -0.80
N TYR A 23 0.77 -9.94 -0.78
CA TYR A 23 1.43 -9.43 -1.97
C TYR A 23 2.38 -10.47 -2.57
N ILE A 24 3.26 -11.06 -1.75
CA ILE A 24 4.21 -12.11 -2.17
C ILE A 24 3.46 -13.32 -2.72
N LEU A 25 2.39 -13.77 -2.03
CA LEU A 25 1.55 -14.87 -2.51
C LEU A 25 0.93 -14.54 -3.87
N GLY A 26 0.42 -13.33 -4.06
CA GLY A 26 -0.16 -12.90 -5.34
C GLY A 26 0.85 -12.93 -6.49
N VAL A 27 2.07 -12.42 -6.26
CA VAL A 27 3.15 -12.48 -7.26
C VAL A 27 3.61 -13.91 -7.50
N TYR A 28 3.69 -14.75 -6.46
CA TYR A 28 4.01 -16.15 -6.58
C TYR A 28 3.00 -16.93 -7.44
N PHE A 29 1.69 -16.69 -7.23
CA PHE A 29 0.65 -17.27 -8.07
C PHE A 29 0.73 -16.82 -9.53
N LEU A 30 1.13 -15.57 -9.79
CA LEU A 30 1.40 -15.11 -11.15
C LEU A 30 2.63 -15.79 -11.76
N TYR A 31 3.65 -16.08 -10.95
CA TYR A 31 4.88 -16.74 -11.38
C TYR A 31 4.67 -18.23 -11.68
N ALA A 32 3.97 -18.95 -10.79
CA ALA A 32 3.86 -20.41 -10.82
C ALA A 32 2.52 -20.91 -11.42
N GLY A 33 1.53 -20.02 -11.56
CA GLY A 33 0.17 -20.41 -11.96
C GLY A 33 0.03 -20.66 -13.47
N PRO A 34 -0.96 -21.48 -13.86
CA PRO A 34 -1.31 -21.66 -15.26
C PRO A 34 -1.80 -20.34 -15.87
N ASN A 35 -1.46 -20.07 -17.12
CA ASN A 35 -1.83 -18.86 -17.87
C ASN A 35 -3.34 -18.81 -18.22
N THR A 36 -4.20 -19.18 -17.28
CA THR A 36 -5.66 -19.09 -17.45
C THR A 36 -6.15 -17.76 -16.90
N GLY A 37 -7.05 -17.10 -17.63
CA GLY A 37 -7.52 -15.74 -17.31
C GLY A 37 -8.09 -15.60 -15.88
N ILE A 38 -8.70 -16.63 -15.33
CA ILE A 38 -9.26 -16.64 -13.97
C ILE A 38 -8.15 -16.58 -12.91
N TYR A 39 -7.10 -17.39 -13.06
CA TYR A 39 -5.94 -17.36 -12.14
C TYR A 39 -5.24 -16.00 -12.13
N PHE A 40 -5.07 -15.42 -13.32
CA PHE A 40 -4.49 -14.10 -13.47
C PHE A 40 -5.32 -13.02 -12.75
N GLN A 41 -6.65 -13.04 -12.92
CA GLN A 41 -7.55 -12.09 -12.27
C GLN A 41 -7.56 -12.24 -10.74
N ILE A 42 -7.57 -13.47 -10.20
CA ILE A 42 -7.54 -13.70 -8.76
C ILE A 42 -6.19 -13.27 -8.16
N SER A 43 -5.08 -13.63 -8.81
CA SER A 43 -3.75 -13.26 -8.32
C SER A 43 -3.54 -11.75 -8.34
N LEU A 44 -3.81 -11.10 -9.46
CA LEU A 44 -3.59 -9.68 -9.64
C LEU A 44 -4.67 -8.83 -8.94
N GLY A 45 -5.93 -9.18 -9.13
CA GLY A 45 -7.06 -8.40 -8.62
C GLY A 45 -7.27 -8.56 -7.12
N VAL A 46 -7.21 -9.78 -6.60
CA VAL A 46 -7.53 -10.06 -5.20
C VAL A 46 -6.26 -10.04 -4.34
N LEU A 47 -5.30 -10.91 -4.60
CA LEU A 47 -4.13 -11.07 -3.72
C LEU A 47 -3.21 -9.86 -3.76
N ILE A 48 -2.81 -9.42 -4.94
CA ILE A 48 -1.96 -8.23 -5.09
C ILE A 48 -2.74 -6.97 -4.69
N GLY A 49 -4.02 -6.87 -5.04
CA GLY A 49 -4.87 -5.74 -4.64
C GLY A 49 -5.00 -5.60 -3.12
N ILE A 50 -5.21 -6.71 -2.40
CA ILE A 50 -5.21 -6.74 -0.93
C ILE A 50 -3.83 -6.35 -0.38
N GLY A 51 -2.75 -6.92 -0.92
CA GLY A 51 -1.38 -6.60 -0.53
C GLY A 51 -1.05 -5.12 -0.72
N CYS A 52 -1.34 -4.54 -1.88
CA CYS A 52 -1.18 -3.11 -2.16
C CYS A 52 -2.00 -2.23 -1.22
N GLY A 53 -3.24 -2.61 -0.93
CA GLY A 53 -4.10 -1.87 0.00
C GLY A 53 -3.55 -1.82 1.42
N GLY A 54 -2.89 -2.89 1.86
CA GLY A 54 -2.28 -2.98 3.19
C GLY A 54 -0.87 -2.40 3.30
N THR A 55 -0.15 -2.27 2.18
CA THR A 55 1.16 -1.60 2.12
C THR A 55 1.05 -0.12 1.72
N ALA A 56 -0.17 0.37 1.48
CA ALA A 56 -0.42 1.76 1.13
C ALA A 56 0.18 2.73 2.15
N ILE A 57 0.56 3.90 1.69
CA ILE A 57 1.25 4.96 2.46
C ILE A 57 0.55 5.35 3.78
N SER A 58 -0.75 5.10 3.91
CA SER A 58 -1.55 5.42 5.10
C SER A 58 -1.07 4.69 6.37
N ILE A 59 -0.67 3.42 6.26
CA ILE A 59 -0.21 2.65 7.42
C ILE A 59 1.19 3.09 7.88
N PRO A 60 2.21 3.18 7.01
CA PRO A 60 3.50 3.77 7.38
C PRO A 60 3.37 5.17 7.96
N MET A 61 2.52 6.02 7.38
CA MET A 61 2.25 7.37 7.91
C MET A 61 1.65 7.34 9.32
N SER A 62 0.71 6.43 9.58
CA SER A 62 0.12 6.26 10.90
C SER A 62 1.16 5.82 11.94
N ILE A 63 2.05 4.89 11.58
CA ILE A 63 3.13 4.42 12.45
C ILE A 63 4.08 5.57 12.78
N VAL A 64 4.55 6.29 11.77
CA VAL A 64 5.46 7.44 11.95
C VAL A 64 4.79 8.53 12.76
N GLY A 65 3.51 8.82 12.49
CA GLY A 65 2.74 9.81 13.23
C GLY A 65 2.57 9.51 14.73
N LYS A 66 2.62 8.24 15.11
CA LYS A 66 2.54 7.79 16.51
C LYS A 66 3.89 7.73 17.21
N HIS A 67 5.00 7.61 16.46
CA HIS A 67 6.36 7.49 17.02
C HIS A 67 7.06 8.81 17.26
N PHE A 68 6.78 9.81 16.44
CA PHE A 68 7.50 11.08 16.49
C PHE A 68 6.74 12.15 17.28
N PRO A 69 7.44 12.94 18.12
CA PRO A 69 6.86 14.08 18.82
C PRO A 69 6.33 15.12 17.81
N LEU A 70 5.34 15.90 18.23
CA LEU A 70 4.67 16.89 17.37
C LEU A 70 5.62 17.83 16.63
N SER A 71 6.77 18.18 17.23
CA SER A 71 7.78 19.06 16.64
C SER A 71 8.41 18.50 15.37
N ASN A 72 8.65 17.17 15.29
CA ASN A 72 9.37 16.52 14.20
C ASN A 72 8.47 15.63 13.32
N ARG A 73 7.20 15.51 13.70
CA ARG A 73 6.23 14.63 13.04
C ARG A 73 6.03 14.97 11.56
N THR A 74 5.92 16.25 11.22
CA THR A 74 5.74 16.72 9.85
C THR A 74 6.93 16.36 8.97
N ILE A 75 8.16 16.56 9.48
CA ILE A 75 9.38 16.22 8.76
C ILE A 75 9.45 14.71 8.51
N ALA A 76 9.19 13.90 9.54
CA ALA A 76 9.21 12.45 9.42
C ALA A 76 8.19 11.94 8.39
N MET A 77 6.96 12.47 8.41
CA MET A 77 5.93 12.15 7.42
C MET A 77 6.33 12.58 6.00
N SER A 78 6.94 13.74 5.85
CA SER A 78 7.41 14.23 4.54
C SER A 78 8.51 13.35 3.95
N ILE A 79 9.42 12.83 4.79
CA ILE A 79 10.45 11.87 4.34
C ILE A 79 9.82 10.58 3.83
N VAL A 80 8.84 10.02 4.55
CA VAL A 80 8.12 8.81 4.09
C VAL A 80 7.46 9.04 2.74
N THR A 81 6.81 10.18 2.55
CA THR A 81 6.17 10.54 1.28
C THR A 81 7.19 10.71 0.16
N ALA A 82 8.31 11.39 0.43
CA ALA A 82 9.37 11.62 -0.55
C ALA A 82 9.99 10.29 -1.02
N VAL A 83 10.32 9.39 -0.09
CA VAL A 83 10.86 8.05 -0.40
C VAL A 83 9.84 7.21 -1.19
N GLY A 84 8.56 7.28 -0.82
CA GLY A 84 7.49 6.62 -1.57
C GLY A 84 7.39 7.13 -3.01
N SER A 85 7.43 8.44 -3.22
CA SER A 85 7.41 9.06 -4.56
C SER A 85 8.64 8.68 -5.39
N PHE A 86 9.81 8.61 -4.75
CA PHE A 86 11.04 8.15 -5.41
C PHE A 86 10.94 6.69 -5.85
N GLY A 87 10.34 5.82 -5.03
CA GLY A 87 10.03 4.44 -5.40
C GLY A 87 9.08 4.35 -6.59
N TYR A 88 8.06 5.20 -6.64
CA TYR A 88 7.15 5.31 -7.78
C TYR A 88 7.85 5.70 -9.09
N PHE A 89 8.86 6.56 -9.01
CA PHE A 89 9.66 6.95 -10.17
C PHE A 89 10.60 5.83 -10.63
N LEU A 90 11.26 5.14 -9.70
CA LEU A 90 12.22 4.07 -10.05
C LEU A 90 11.54 2.78 -10.54
N SER A 91 10.35 2.46 -10.04
CA SER A 91 9.66 1.21 -10.34
C SER A 91 9.42 0.97 -11.83
N PRO A 92 8.87 1.92 -12.63
CA PRO A 92 8.68 1.74 -14.06
C PRO A 92 10.00 1.56 -14.82
N LEU A 93 11.05 2.30 -14.45
CA LEU A 93 12.36 2.21 -15.08
C LEU A 93 12.96 0.81 -14.89
N PHE A 94 12.94 0.33 -13.65
CA PHE A 94 13.40 -1.02 -13.32
C PHE A 94 12.56 -2.09 -14.04
N THR A 95 11.24 -1.95 -14.02
CA THR A 95 10.32 -2.90 -14.66
C THR A 95 10.57 -2.98 -16.16
N ASN A 96 10.69 -1.85 -16.85
CA ASN A 96 10.93 -1.81 -18.30
C ASN A 96 12.29 -2.44 -18.66
N TYR A 97 13.34 -2.07 -17.93
CA TYR A 97 14.67 -2.66 -18.12
C TYR A 97 14.68 -4.19 -17.90
N SER A 98 14.04 -4.64 -16.82
CA SER A 98 13.96 -6.06 -16.48
C SER A 98 13.14 -6.87 -17.50
N LEU A 99 12.02 -6.32 -17.98
CA LEU A 99 11.18 -6.96 -19.00
C LEU A 99 11.92 -7.13 -20.33
N GLN A 100 12.67 -6.11 -20.76
CA GLN A 100 13.43 -6.17 -22.00
C GLN A 100 14.63 -7.13 -21.92
N SER A 101 15.32 -7.16 -20.78
CA SER A 101 16.54 -7.95 -20.62
C SER A 101 16.27 -9.41 -20.24
N ASN A 102 15.31 -9.66 -19.35
CA ASN A 102 15.13 -10.96 -18.70
C ASN A 102 13.74 -11.59 -18.95
N GLY A 103 12.84 -10.87 -19.58
CA GLY A 103 11.49 -11.33 -19.84
C GLY A 103 10.55 -11.28 -18.63
N TRP A 104 9.28 -11.64 -18.86
CA TRP A 104 8.19 -11.50 -17.88
C TRP A 104 8.40 -12.32 -16.60
N VAL A 105 8.76 -13.61 -16.75
CA VAL A 105 8.86 -14.54 -15.63
C VAL A 105 9.96 -14.13 -14.65
N ASN A 106 11.15 -13.78 -15.18
CA ASN A 106 12.27 -13.34 -14.36
C ASN A 106 12.00 -12.00 -13.68
N THR A 107 11.24 -11.11 -14.33
CA THR A 107 10.81 -9.85 -13.72
C THR A 107 9.92 -10.09 -12.49
N LEU A 108 8.98 -11.03 -12.55
CA LEU A 108 8.17 -11.43 -11.40
C LEU A 108 9.03 -11.99 -10.26
N PHE A 109 10.06 -12.77 -10.59
CA PHE A 109 11.00 -13.28 -9.58
C PHE A 109 11.74 -12.13 -8.87
N TYR A 110 12.22 -11.13 -9.60
CA TYR A 110 12.84 -9.95 -8.99
C TYR A 110 11.87 -9.18 -8.09
N PHE A 111 10.62 -9.03 -8.48
CA PHE A 111 9.61 -8.43 -7.61
C PHE A 111 9.39 -9.23 -6.31
N MET A 112 9.37 -10.56 -6.38
CA MET A 112 9.30 -11.39 -5.17
C MET A 112 10.48 -11.15 -4.24
N VAL A 113 11.70 -11.06 -4.78
CA VAL A 113 12.90 -10.76 -3.98
C VAL A 113 12.80 -9.40 -3.31
N PHE A 114 12.39 -8.34 -4.04
CA PHE A 114 12.19 -7.01 -3.47
C PHE A 114 11.11 -6.99 -2.37
N LEU A 115 10.00 -7.67 -2.58
CA LEU A 115 8.94 -7.79 -1.58
C LEU A 115 9.40 -8.56 -0.35
N SER A 116 10.22 -9.59 -0.51
CA SER A 116 10.80 -10.35 0.60
C SER A 116 11.76 -9.51 1.43
N ILE A 117 12.58 -8.68 0.78
CA ILE A 117 13.42 -7.69 1.47
C ILE A 117 12.54 -6.69 2.24
N GLY A 118 11.47 -6.19 1.61
CA GLY A 118 10.49 -5.32 2.27
C GLY A 118 9.83 -5.98 3.50
N LEU A 119 9.51 -7.27 3.41
CA LEU A 119 8.97 -8.04 4.54
C LEU A 119 9.97 -8.14 5.70
N ILE A 120 11.27 -8.36 5.41
CA ILE A 120 12.33 -8.38 6.41
C ILE A 120 12.42 -7.02 7.13
N PHE A 121 12.43 -5.93 6.37
CA PHE A 121 12.41 -4.59 6.96
C PHE A 121 11.14 -4.34 7.79
N ALA A 122 9.98 -4.76 7.30
CA ALA A 122 8.72 -4.66 8.04
C ALA A 122 8.76 -5.43 9.38
N TYR A 123 9.48 -6.55 9.44
CA TYR A 123 9.68 -7.31 10.69
C TYR A 123 10.51 -6.54 11.72
N PHE A 124 11.51 -5.77 11.28
CA PHE A 124 12.33 -4.95 12.17
C PHE A 124 11.63 -3.67 12.65
N VAL A 125 10.63 -3.18 11.93
CA VAL A 125 9.84 -2.01 12.34
C VAL A 125 8.91 -2.42 13.48
N ARG A 126 9.40 -2.29 14.72
CA ARG A 126 8.59 -2.55 15.91
C ARG A 126 7.65 -1.37 16.14
N SER A 127 6.37 -1.56 15.87
CA SER A 127 5.35 -0.58 16.30
C SER A 127 5.19 -0.69 17.81
N PRO A 128 5.28 0.39 18.60
CA PRO A 128 4.89 0.35 19.98
C PRO A 128 3.44 -0.14 20.03
N GLN A 129 3.17 -1.11 20.86
CA GLN A 129 1.78 -1.43 21.21
C GLN A 129 1.19 -0.14 21.79
N LEU A 130 0.14 0.34 21.17
CA LEU A 130 -0.67 1.40 21.74
C LEU A 130 -1.05 0.95 23.15
N ASP A 131 -0.56 1.70 24.14
CA ASP A 131 -1.13 1.59 25.48
C ASP A 131 -2.63 1.86 25.34
N LYS A 132 -3.41 0.81 25.55
CA LYS A 132 -4.88 0.83 25.52
C LYS A 132 -5.50 1.77 26.56
N THR A 133 -4.65 2.48 27.32
CA THR A 133 -5.07 3.32 28.43
C THR A 133 -5.54 4.71 28.06
N ASN A 134 -5.25 5.21 26.83
CA ASN A 134 -5.63 6.57 26.46
C ASN A 134 -6.75 6.67 25.39
N ASP A 135 -7.18 5.56 24.80
CA ASP A 135 -8.28 5.56 23.82
C ASP A 135 -9.58 4.91 24.37
N ALA A 136 -9.77 4.92 25.70
CA ALA A 136 -10.99 4.42 26.35
C ALA A 136 -12.26 5.25 26.03
N HIS A 137 -12.20 6.17 25.04
CA HIS A 137 -13.33 7.01 24.68
C HIS A 137 -13.98 6.70 23.33
N ASN A 138 -13.57 5.68 22.58
CA ASN A 138 -14.28 5.35 21.35
C ASN A 138 -14.41 3.83 21.14
N ASP A 139 -15.28 3.24 21.91
CA ASP A 139 -15.91 1.93 21.62
C ASP A 139 -17.03 2.09 20.55
N GLN A 140 -16.90 3.12 19.71
CA GLN A 140 -17.76 3.27 18.53
C GLN A 140 -17.36 2.19 17.53
N GLY A 141 -18.31 1.35 17.18
CA GLY A 141 -18.11 0.35 16.14
C GLY A 141 -17.56 1.00 14.87
N SER A 142 -16.60 0.37 14.20
CA SER A 142 -15.94 0.91 12.99
C SER A 142 -16.95 1.37 11.92
N LEU A 143 -18.15 0.80 11.90
CA LEU A 143 -19.26 1.19 11.01
C LEU A 143 -19.91 2.51 11.43
N ASP A 144 -20.05 2.76 12.73
CA ASP A 144 -20.65 4.00 13.23
C ASP A 144 -19.68 5.18 13.04
N ALA A 145 -18.40 4.96 13.28
CA ALA A 145 -17.35 5.95 12.97
C ALA A 145 -17.32 6.30 11.48
N LEU A 146 -17.48 5.31 10.60
CA LEU A 146 -17.54 5.52 9.14
C LEU A 146 -18.79 6.34 8.75
N LYS A 147 -19.95 6.02 9.34
CA LYS A 147 -21.21 6.73 9.10
C LYS A 147 -21.13 8.18 9.58
N GLU A 148 -20.51 8.42 10.73
CA GLU A 148 -20.28 9.77 11.25
C GLU A 148 -19.31 10.56 10.35
N ALA A 149 -18.22 9.93 9.88
CA ALA A 149 -17.29 10.55 8.95
C ALA A 149 -17.96 10.99 7.65
N PHE A 150 -18.79 10.14 7.03
CA PHE A 150 -19.54 10.49 5.82
C PHE A 150 -20.60 11.58 6.04
N ARG A 151 -21.05 11.81 7.28
CA ARG A 151 -21.94 12.91 7.62
C ARG A 151 -21.22 14.26 7.69
N ASN A 152 -19.90 14.25 7.84
CA ASN A 152 -19.10 15.47 7.89
C ASN A 152 -18.75 15.93 6.46
N LYS A 153 -19.25 17.11 6.06
CA LYS A 153 -19.01 17.69 4.72
C LYS A 153 -17.52 17.86 4.40
N SER A 154 -16.72 18.28 5.39
CA SER A 154 -15.28 18.45 5.21
C SER A 154 -14.57 17.12 4.89
N TYR A 155 -15.01 16.03 5.53
CA TYR A 155 -14.49 14.69 5.26
C TYR A 155 -14.85 14.23 3.84
N VAL A 156 -16.09 14.41 3.41
CA VAL A 156 -16.56 14.05 2.07
C VAL A 156 -15.79 14.81 0.99
N LEU A 157 -15.58 16.11 1.16
CA LEU A 157 -14.79 16.94 0.25
C LEU A 157 -13.33 16.47 0.17
N LEU A 158 -12.73 16.13 1.31
CA LEU A 158 -11.37 15.59 1.37
C LEU A 158 -11.27 14.26 0.62
N VAL A 159 -12.19 13.34 0.86
CA VAL A 159 -12.24 12.03 0.17
C VAL A 159 -12.43 12.21 -1.33
N SER A 160 -13.30 13.14 -1.76
CA SER A 160 -13.50 13.46 -3.17
C SER A 160 -12.23 14.00 -3.82
N GLY A 161 -11.47 14.86 -3.14
CA GLY A 161 -10.17 15.35 -3.60
C GLY A 161 -9.15 14.22 -3.76
N PHE A 162 -9.06 13.30 -2.81
CA PHE A 162 -8.19 12.12 -2.91
C PHE A 162 -8.61 11.17 -4.03
N PHE A 163 -9.92 11.00 -4.26
CA PHE A 163 -10.42 10.20 -5.37
C PHE A 163 -9.96 10.77 -6.73
N VAL A 164 -10.12 12.08 -6.94
CA VAL A 164 -9.66 12.75 -8.17
C VAL A 164 -8.15 12.60 -8.35
N CYS A 165 -7.36 12.76 -7.28
CA CYS A 165 -5.91 12.58 -7.32
C CYS A 165 -5.54 11.13 -7.70
N GLY A 166 -6.14 10.13 -7.07
CA GLY A 166 -5.91 8.73 -7.38
C GLY A 166 -6.30 8.35 -8.80
N PHE A 167 -7.44 8.86 -9.26
CA PHE A 167 -7.91 8.68 -10.65
C PHE A 167 -6.92 9.27 -11.66
N HIS A 168 -6.44 10.48 -11.41
CA HIS A 168 -5.47 11.15 -12.28
C HIS A 168 -4.15 10.38 -12.39
N ILE A 169 -3.58 9.97 -11.25
CA ILE A 169 -2.33 9.21 -11.21
C ILE A 169 -2.47 7.89 -11.98
N THR A 170 -3.57 7.17 -11.78
CA THR A 170 -3.84 5.90 -12.45
C THR A 170 -4.03 6.10 -13.95
N LEU A 171 -4.82 7.10 -14.36
CA LEU A 171 -5.07 7.42 -15.76
C LEU A 171 -3.77 7.75 -16.50
N VAL A 172 -2.97 8.64 -15.92
CA VAL A 172 -1.68 9.06 -16.54
C VAL A 172 -0.71 7.87 -16.55
N GLY A 173 -0.57 7.14 -15.45
CA GLY A 173 0.36 6.02 -15.33
C GLY A 173 0.07 4.86 -16.28
N THR A 174 -1.21 4.60 -16.59
CA THR A 174 -1.60 3.50 -17.49
C THR A 174 -1.68 3.88 -18.97
N HIS A 175 -2.16 5.08 -19.27
CA HIS A 175 -2.46 5.45 -20.66
C HIS A 175 -1.35 6.22 -21.35
N VAL A 176 -0.60 7.07 -20.64
CA VAL A 176 0.46 7.87 -21.25
C VAL A 176 1.60 7.02 -21.80
N PRO A 177 2.14 6.01 -21.10
CA PRO A 177 3.20 5.16 -21.65
C PRO A 177 2.79 4.47 -22.94
N LYS A 178 1.54 3.96 -22.99
CA LYS A 178 1.00 3.34 -24.19
C LYS A 178 0.85 4.34 -25.34
N TYR A 179 0.31 5.52 -25.05
CA TYR A 179 0.15 6.57 -26.06
C TYR A 179 1.48 7.02 -26.68
N VAL A 180 2.54 7.09 -25.85
CA VAL A 180 3.88 7.44 -26.33
C VAL A 180 4.52 6.31 -27.12
N ALA A 181 4.27 5.05 -26.78
CA ALA A 181 4.80 3.88 -27.48
C ALA A 181 4.12 3.67 -28.87
N ASP A 182 2.86 4.08 -29.02
CA ASP A 182 2.08 3.92 -30.26
C ASP A 182 2.34 5.05 -31.27
N ARG A 183 3.16 6.07 -30.94
CA ARG A 183 3.58 7.17 -31.81
C ARG A 183 5.01 7.04 -32.32
#